data_cdfb3dccd7812ee97aa2f0d66e0d1631
#
_entry.id   cdfb3dccd7812ee97aa2f0d66e0d1631
#
_cell.length_a   1.000
_cell.length_b   1.000
_cell.length_c   1.000
_cell.angle_alpha   90.00
_cell.angle_beta   90.00
_cell.angle_gamma   90.00
#
_symmetry.space_group_name_H-M   'P 1'
#
loop_
_entity.id
_entity.type
_entity.pdbx_description
1 polymer ?
#
loop_
_entity_poly.entity_id
_entity_poly.type
_entity_poly.pdbx_seq_one_letter_code
_entity_poly.pdbx_strand_id
1 'polypeptide(L)'
;MGDASAATQKPTILFIADPCETSVTLNSRVFNEKFSILRYHLDTKDAFLDFLERHKHSRICAIYAGFPAFWKIGGMTRDIIEHKSFPRSDLRCIVLCSRGYNGWDLNALREHNIQLYNYQDDKNEKLIDDFKLHQVGNDVADCALWHILDGFRKFSYCQKLTRETGNTLSARAKAAEKSRFAFGHELGSVHTESPRGKKCLILGLGNIGKQLAQKLQYGLGMEIHYSKRSEDFTITQNERWVFHSLDETIYAKLYQFHAIVTTLPGTPQTEHLINDKFLKHCNSNLILVNLGRGAILDLRAVSKALRKGQIKHLGADVFYNEPQIDEKIRSFDKFTSITPHVGSATKDVFEQSCELALQRILQVMSGECASDEKVARIV
;
A
#
# COMPACT_ATOMS: atom_id res chain seq x y z
N MET A 1 29.21 -34.98 42.17
CA MET A 1 29.34 -33.59 41.74
C MET A 1 28.44 -33.44 40.54
N GLY A 2 27.33 -32.78 40.77
CA GLY A 2 26.25 -32.73 39.77
C GLY A 2 26.64 -31.87 38.58
N ASP A 3 26.34 -32.42 37.42
CA ASP A 3 26.35 -31.74 36.14
C ASP A 3 25.36 -30.53 36.21
N ALA A 4 25.92 -29.34 36.21
CA ALA A 4 25.12 -28.13 35.99
C ALA A 4 24.67 -28.18 34.56
N SER A 5 23.39 -28.58 34.34
CA SER A 5 22.74 -28.51 33.05
C SER A 5 22.87 -27.08 32.54
N ALA A 6 23.65 -26.88 31.51
CA ALA A 6 23.71 -25.62 30.78
C ALA A 6 22.28 -25.29 30.38
N ALA A 7 21.68 -24.34 31.08
CA ALA A 7 20.35 -23.84 30.72
C ALA A 7 20.40 -23.37 29.25
N THR A 8 19.78 -24.13 28.36
CA THR A 8 19.77 -23.82 26.93
C THR A 8 19.12 -22.44 26.77
N GLN A 9 19.92 -21.48 26.35
CA GLN A 9 19.44 -20.11 26.11
C GLN A 9 18.22 -20.13 25.21
N LYS A 10 17.14 -19.50 25.65
CA LYS A 10 15.91 -19.40 24.86
C LYS A 10 16.21 -18.78 23.47
N PRO A 11 15.62 -19.29 22.40
CA PRO A 11 15.71 -18.65 21.10
C PRO A 11 15.13 -17.23 21.17
N THR A 12 15.77 -16.29 20.48
CA THR A 12 15.40 -14.86 20.52
C THR A 12 14.65 -14.47 19.26
N ILE A 13 13.55 -13.73 19.43
CA ILE A 13 12.86 -13.05 18.33
C ILE A 13 13.29 -11.59 18.33
N LEU A 14 13.79 -11.13 17.19
CA LEU A 14 14.11 -9.72 16.98
C LEU A 14 12.90 -9.00 16.43
N PHE A 15 12.40 -8.01 17.15
CA PHE A 15 11.32 -7.12 16.72
C PHE A 15 11.93 -5.87 16.07
N ILE A 16 11.64 -5.68 14.78
CA ILE A 16 11.90 -4.45 14.05
C ILE A 16 10.59 -3.67 14.01
N ALA A 17 10.55 -2.53 14.67
CA ALA A 17 9.35 -1.78 15.07
C ALA A 17 8.50 -2.51 16.13
N ASP A 18 7.66 -1.74 16.81
CA ASP A 18 6.85 -2.27 17.90
C ASP A 18 5.64 -3.04 17.37
N PRO A 19 5.33 -4.22 17.93
CA PRO A 19 4.12 -4.94 17.65
C PRO A 19 2.92 -4.30 18.37
N CYS A 20 1.72 -4.80 18.09
CA CYS A 20 0.55 -4.49 18.90
C CYS A 20 0.71 -5.09 20.30
N GLU A 21 0.79 -4.26 21.32
CA GLU A 21 1.01 -4.68 22.71
C GLU A 21 -0.21 -5.46 23.29
N THR A 22 -1.39 -5.35 22.67
CA THR A 22 -2.58 -6.11 23.03
C THR A 22 -2.71 -7.44 22.27
N SER A 23 -1.71 -7.83 21.47
CA SER A 23 -1.72 -9.11 20.75
C SER A 23 -1.89 -10.28 21.69
N VAL A 24 -2.81 -11.17 21.36
CA VAL A 24 -3.08 -12.40 22.13
C VAL A 24 -1.87 -13.33 22.09
N THR A 25 -1.23 -13.46 20.92
CA THR A 25 -0.05 -14.32 20.75
C THR A 25 1.13 -13.75 21.53
N LEU A 26 1.42 -12.44 21.45
CA LEU A 26 2.52 -11.80 22.18
C LEU A 26 2.38 -12.01 23.71
N ASN A 27 1.17 -11.89 24.22
CA ASN A 27 0.87 -12.00 25.66
C ASN A 27 0.59 -13.43 26.11
N SER A 28 0.64 -14.41 25.21
CA SER A 28 0.40 -15.80 25.56
C SER A 28 1.55 -16.37 26.40
N ARG A 29 1.20 -17.26 27.33
CA ARG A 29 2.18 -17.99 28.14
C ARG A 29 3.16 -18.79 27.26
N VAL A 30 2.63 -19.44 26.22
CA VAL A 30 3.43 -20.25 25.28
C VAL A 30 4.51 -19.42 24.59
N PHE A 31 4.20 -18.23 24.12
CA PHE A 31 5.14 -17.35 23.47
C PHE A 31 6.25 -16.88 24.44
N ASN A 32 5.86 -16.41 25.61
CA ASN A 32 6.78 -15.88 26.61
C ASN A 32 7.66 -16.94 27.29
N GLU A 33 7.18 -18.16 27.44
CA GLU A 33 8.00 -19.29 27.95
C GLU A 33 9.00 -19.76 26.88
N LYS A 34 8.64 -19.68 25.60
CA LYS A 34 9.41 -20.24 24.48
C LYS A 34 10.51 -19.31 24.00
N PHE A 35 10.30 -17.99 23.99
CA PHE A 35 11.17 -17.02 23.36
C PHE A 35 11.66 -15.93 24.31
N SER A 36 12.86 -15.42 24.01
CA SER A 36 13.33 -14.11 24.46
C SER A 36 13.01 -13.06 23.40
N ILE A 37 12.69 -11.83 23.81
CA ILE A 37 12.36 -10.73 22.90
C ILE A 37 13.49 -9.71 22.91
N LEU A 38 13.97 -9.35 21.72
CA LEU A 38 14.91 -8.28 21.50
C LEU A 38 14.22 -7.25 20.59
N ARG A 39 14.22 -5.97 20.97
CA ARG A 39 13.57 -4.88 20.21
C ARG A 39 14.61 -3.95 19.62
N TYR A 40 14.38 -3.51 18.38
CA TYR A 40 15.24 -2.56 17.71
C TYR A 40 14.42 -1.64 16.78
N HIS A 41 14.60 -0.36 16.95
CA HIS A 41 14.05 0.64 16.03
C HIS A 41 15.07 0.94 14.94
N LEU A 42 14.75 0.52 13.73
CA LEU A 42 15.66 0.62 12.58
C LEU A 42 15.89 2.08 12.19
N ASP A 43 17.16 2.47 12.11
CA ASP A 43 17.57 3.81 11.67
C ASP A 43 18.40 3.76 10.40
N THR A 44 19.66 3.39 10.48
CA THR A 44 20.55 3.22 9.35
C THR A 44 21.00 1.76 9.21
N LYS A 45 21.51 1.40 8.03
CA LYS A 45 22.06 0.08 7.80
C LYS A 45 23.23 -0.22 8.73
N ASP A 46 24.16 0.72 8.87
CA ASP A 46 25.37 0.53 9.69
C ASP A 46 25.00 0.39 11.17
N ALA A 47 24.09 1.23 11.68
CA ALA A 47 23.59 1.11 13.06
C ALA A 47 22.89 -0.23 13.31
N PHE A 48 22.19 -0.78 12.32
CA PHE A 48 21.57 -2.10 12.41
C PHE A 48 22.62 -3.21 12.46
N LEU A 49 23.63 -3.16 11.62
CA LEU A 49 24.73 -4.14 11.63
C LEU A 49 25.54 -4.09 12.92
N ASP A 50 25.80 -2.90 13.45
CA ASP A 50 26.44 -2.71 14.76
C ASP A 50 25.58 -3.26 15.92
N PHE A 51 24.26 -3.07 15.83
CA PHE A 51 23.33 -3.66 16.78
C PHE A 51 23.40 -5.19 16.74
N LEU A 52 23.38 -5.79 15.57
CA LEU A 52 23.51 -7.25 15.42
C LEU A 52 24.86 -7.78 15.96
N GLU A 53 25.97 -7.07 15.72
CA GLU A 53 27.30 -7.46 16.25
C GLU A 53 27.28 -7.44 17.77
N ARG A 54 26.70 -6.45 18.43
CA ARG A 54 26.56 -6.38 19.88
C ARG A 54 25.71 -7.52 20.46
N HIS A 55 24.75 -8.04 19.64
CA HIS A 55 23.83 -9.10 20.06
C HIS A 55 24.13 -10.45 19.41
N LYS A 56 25.33 -10.67 18.88
CA LYS A 56 25.72 -11.90 18.17
C LYS A 56 25.57 -13.20 18.98
N HIS A 57 25.50 -13.11 20.28
CA HIS A 57 25.30 -14.25 21.18
C HIS A 57 23.83 -14.49 21.54
N SER A 58 22.90 -13.70 21.01
CA SER A 58 21.47 -13.73 21.39
C SER A 58 20.64 -14.77 20.65
N ARG A 59 21.24 -15.70 19.86
CA ARG A 59 20.51 -16.73 19.09
C ARG A 59 19.23 -16.21 18.44
N ILE A 60 19.35 -15.18 17.58
CA ILE A 60 18.20 -14.58 16.86
C ILE A 60 17.68 -15.60 15.84
N CYS A 61 16.54 -16.21 16.13
CA CYS A 61 15.98 -17.30 15.32
C CYS A 61 14.81 -16.84 14.41
N ALA A 62 14.19 -15.71 14.72
CA ALA A 62 13.17 -15.11 13.89
C ALA A 62 13.24 -13.58 13.96
N ILE A 63 12.81 -12.93 12.88
CA ILE A 63 12.62 -11.48 12.82
C ILE A 63 11.14 -11.19 12.59
N TYR A 64 10.53 -10.48 13.52
CA TYR A 64 9.27 -9.81 13.34
C TYR A 64 9.54 -8.45 12.68
N ALA A 65 9.05 -8.24 11.47
CA ALA A 65 9.27 -7.02 10.71
C ALA A 65 7.97 -6.20 10.62
N GLY A 66 7.72 -5.41 11.67
CA GLY A 66 6.61 -4.45 11.71
C GLY A 66 6.78 -3.33 10.69
N PHE A 67 5.67 -2.68 10.28
CA PHE A 67 5.75 -1.56 9.35
C PHE A 67 6.39 -0.32 10.03
N PRO A 68 7.27 0.40 9.39
CA PRO A 68 7.77 0.31 8.02
C PRO A 68 8.94 -0.67 7.81
N ALA A 69 9.26 -1.53 8.76
CA ALA A 69 10.29 -2.55 8.70
C ALA A 69 11.63 -2.03 8.13
N PHE A 70 12.14 -2.68 7.10
CA PHE A 70 13.42 -2.37 6.47
C PHE A 70 13.34 -1.30 5.36
N TRP A 71 12.23 -0.63 5.22
CA TRP A 71 12.01 0.39 4.18
C TRP A 71 13.02 1.53 4.23
N LYS A 72 13.32 1.98 5.47
CA LYS A 72 14.24 3.08 5.71
C LYS A 72 15.66 2.84 5.16
N ILE A 73 16.06 1.58 5.05
CA ILE A 73 17.37 1.17 4.54
C ILE A 73 17.31 0.47 3.18
N GLY A 74 16.18 0.59 2.48
CA GLY A 74 16.03 0.05 1.12
C GLY A 74 15.68 -1.43 1.02
N GLY A 75 15.31 -2.08 2.13
CA GLY A 75 14.97 -3.50 2.20
C GLY A 75 16.07 -4.36 2.82
N MET A 76 15.91 -5.68 2.74
CA MET A 76 16.88 -6.67 3.20
C MET A 76 17.76 -7.09 2.00
N THR A 77 18.79 -6.33 1.75
CA THR A 77 19.70 -6.50 0.60
C THR A 77 20.74 -7.60 0.86
N ARG A 78 21.37 -8.14 -0.20
CA ARG A 78 22.39 -9.20 -0.10
C ARG A 78 23.53 -8.85 0.84
N ASP A 79 24.02 -7.63 0.78
CA ASP A 79 25.12 -7.15 1.61
C ASP A 79 24.78 -7.10 3.11
N ILE A 80 23.50 -6.93 3.47
CA ILE A 80 23.04 -7.09 4.86
C ILE A 80 23.01 -8.56 5.24
N ILE A 81 22.42 -9.43 4.40
CA ILE A 81 22.27 -10.85 4.66
C ILE A 81 23.63 -11.54 4.75
N GLU A 82 24.58 -11.18 3.91
CA GLU A 82 25.93 -11.75 3.89
C GLU A 82 26.89 -11.11 4.90
N HIS A 83 26.48 -10.04 5.55
CA HIS A 83 27.35 -9.40 6.56
C HIS A 83 27.66 -10.35 7.73
N LYS A 84 28.89 -10.27 8.26
CA LYS A 84 29.38 -11.15 9.33
C LYS A 84 28.54 -11.13 10.61
N SER A 85 27.91 -10.00 10.92
CA SER A 85 27.04 -9.82 12.10
C SER A 85 25.64 -10.38 11.90
N PHE A 86 25.23 -10.66 10.66
CA PHE A 86 23.87 -11.15 10.39
C PHE A 86 23.71 -12.59 10.90
N PRO A 87 22.65 -12.93 11.66
CA PRO A 87 22.53 -14.20 12.39
C PRO A 87 22.11 -15.38 11.49
N ARG A 88 22.76 -15.58 10.35
CA ARG A 88 22.41 -16.57 9.33
C ARG A 88 22.29 -18.00 9.84
N SER A 89 23.13 -18.39 10.79
CA SER A 89 23.16 -19.76 11.33
C SER A 89 21.95 -20.09 12.19
N ASP A 90 21.37 -19.10 12.86
CA ASP A 90 20.26 -19.29 13.78
C ASP A 90 18.91 -18.85 13.20
N LEU A 91 18.93 -17.88 12.27
CA LEU A 91 17.73 -17.27 11.70
C LEU A 91 16.98 -18.23 10.77
N ARG A 92 15.77 -18.59 11.12
CA ARG A 92 14.91 -19.49 10.36
C ARG A 92 13.89 -18.76 9.50
N CYS A 93 13.31 -17.67 10.03
CA CYS A 93 12.31 -16.93 9.29
C CYS A 93 12.33 -15.43 9.59
N ILE A 94 11.84 -14.69 8.60
CA ILE A 94 11.47 -13.27 8.73
C ILE A 94 10.00 -13.16 8.35
N VAL A 95 9.20 -12.50 9.19
CA VAL A 95 7.76 -12.35 8.95
C VAL A 95 7.41 -10.87 8.89
N LEU A 96 6.90 -10.44 7.74
CA LEU A 96 6.47 -9.06 7.47
C LEU A 96 5.02 -8.86 7.89
N CYS A 97 4.73 -7.75 8.55
CA CYS A 97 3.35 -7.27 8.79
C CYS A 97 2.77 -6.57 7.56
N SER A 98 3.52 -6.45 6.48
CA SER A 98 3.10 -5.82 5.23
C SER A 98 3.09 -6.81 4.07
N ARG A 99 2.44 -6.43 2.97
CA ARG A 99 2.43 -7.22 1.74
C ARG A 99 3.70 -7.01 0.90
N GLY A 100 4.27 -5.80 0.94
CA GLY A 100 5.39 -5.42 0.11
C GLY A 100 6.73 -5.90 0.65
N TYR A 101 7.59 -6.36 -0.24
CA TYR A 101 8.99 -6.75 0.04
C TYR A 101 9.95 -6.18 -1.00
N ASN A 102 9.69 -4.96 -1.46
CA ASN A 102 10.56 -4.27 -2.42
C ASN A 102 11.96 -4.07 -1.81
N GLY A 103 13.01 -4.26 -2.62
CA GLY A 103 14.39 -4.15 -2.16
C GLY A 103 14.93 -5.37 -1.38
N TRP A 104 14.17 -6.47 -1.30
CA TRP A 104 14.62 -7.70 -0.65
C TRP A 104 15.31 -8.64 -1.63
N ASP A 105 16.51 -9.15 -1.28
CA ASP A 105 17.19 -10.17 -2.06
C ASP A 105 16.67 -11.57 -1.68
N LEU A 106 15.66 -12.01 -2.43
CA LEU A 106 15.03 -13.32 -2.21
C LEU A 106 15.99 -14.49 -2.49
N ASN A 107 16.96 -14.30 -3.38
CA ASN A 107 17.94 -15.35 -3.70
C ASN A 107 18.91 -15.54 -2.53
N ALA A 108 19.43 -14.45 -1.96
CA ALA A 108 20.28 -14.55 -0.78
C ALA A 108 19.55 -15.22 0.40
N LEU A 109 18.27 -14.91 0.62
CA LEU A 109 17.48 -15.60 1.65
C LEU A 109 17.38 -17.11 1.39
N ARG A 110 17.13 -17.54 0.14
CA ARG A 110 17.08 -18.98 -0.24
C ARG A 110 18.41 -19.66 -0.04
N GLU A 111 19.50 -19.05 -0.48
CA GLU A 111 20.87 -19.57 -0.33
C GLU A 111 21.22 -19.88 1.13
N HIS A 112 20.67 -19.07 2.05
CA HIS A 112 20.88 -19.24 3.50
C HIS A 112 19.76 -19.99 4.22
N ASN A 113 18.79 -20.57 3.51
CA ASN A 113 17.63 -21.29 4.06
C ASN A 113 16.78 -20.44 5.03
N ILE A 114 16.71 -19.11 4.81
CA ILE A 114 15.90 -18.20 5.60
C ILE A 114 14.55 -18.03 4.93
N GLN A 115 13.49 -18.44 5.61
CA GLN A 115 12.12 -18.32 5.08
C GLN A 115 11.62 -16.89 5.24
N LEU A 116 11.00 -16.34 4.18
CA LEU A 116 10.32 -15.05 4.21
C LEU A 116 8.82 -15.26 4.10
N TYR A 117 8.09 -14.66 5.02
CA TYR A 117 6.62 -14.63 5.00
C TYR A 117 6.13 -13.20 4.97
N ASN A 118 5.01 -12.97 4.29
CA ASN A 118 4.35 -11.67 4.27
C ASN A 118 2.84 -11.80 4.51
N TYR A 119 2.23 -10.69 4.91
CA TYR A 119 0.78 -10.61 5.01
C TYR A 119 0.14 -10.67 3.62
N GLN A 120 -0.90 -11.50 3.47
CA GLN A 120 -1.72 -11.55 2.25
C GLN A 120 -3.20 -11.59 2.64
N ASP A 121 -4.01 -10.86 1.85
CA ASP A 121 -5.45 -11.04 1.89
C ASP A 121 -5.79 -12.42 1.33
N ASP A 122 -6.65 -13.17 2.00
CA ASP A 122 -7.05 -14.49 1.56
C ASP A 122 -7.86 -14.42 0.25
N LYS A 123 -7.55 -15.33 -0.68
CA LYS A 123 -8.20 -15.36 -2.00
C LYS A 123 -9.52 -16.14 -2.01
N ASN A 124 -9.81 -16.93 -0.98
CA ASN A 124 -10.84 -17.96 -0.99
C ASN A 124 -11.98 -17.77 -0.01
N GLU A 125 -12.02 -16.69 0.77
CA GLU A 125 -13.04 -16.55 1.80
C GLU A 125 -14.37 -16.02 1.29
N LYS A 126 -15.42 -16.77 1.64
CA LYS A 126 -16.81 -16.40 1.36
C LYS A 126 -17.22 -15.17 2.19
N LEU A 127 -17.84 -14.24 1.51
CA LEU A 127 -18.18 -12.86 1.91
C LEU A 127 -19.07 -12.68 3.17
N ILE A 128 -19.44 -13.70 3.94
CA ILE A 128 -20.58 -13.58 4.86
C ILE A 128 -20.18 -13.32 6.31
N ASP A 129 -19.03 -13.76 6.78
CA ASP A 129 -18.59 -13.54 8.18
C ASP A 129 -17.23 -12.83 8.30
N ASP A 130 -16.63 -12.42 7.21
CA ASP A 130 -15.24 -12.04 7.15
C ASP A 130 -15.01 -10.59 6.74
N PHE A 131 -15.69 -9.67 7.39
CA PHE A 131 -15.30 -8.25 7.37
C PHE A 131 -13.82 -8.05 7.75
N LYS A 132 -13.22 -9.03 8.40
CA LYS A 132 -11.83 -8.98 8.87
C LYS A 132 -10.79 -9.40 7.83
N LEU A 133 -11.13 -10.14 6.78
CA LEU A 133 -10.17 -10.82 5.92
C LEU A 133 -9.75 -10.06 4.67
N HIS A 134 -10.54 -9.09 4.23
CA HIS A 134 -10.18 -8.19 3.15
C HIS A 134 -9.93 -6.76 3.61
N GLN A 135 -9.52 -6.58 4.86
CA GLN A 135 -9.38 -5.25 5.46
C GLN A 135 -8.45 -4.35 4.65
N VAL A 136 -7.26 -4.83 4.27
CA VAL A 136 -6.32 -4.04 3.47
C VAL A 136 -6.95 -3.63 2.14
N GLY A 137 -7.61 -4.56 1.45
CA GLY A 137 -8.28 -4.27 0.18
C GLY A 137 -9.39 -3.24 0.34
N ASN A 138 -10.19 -3.36 1.39
CA ASN A 138 -11.27 -2.45 1.74
C ASN A 138 -10.75 -1.05 2.09
N ASP A 139 -9.75 -0.96 2.96
CA ASP A 139 -9.25 0.31 3.49
C ASP A 139 -8.50 1.10 2.42
N VAL A 140 -7.69 0.42 1.60
CA VAL A 140 -7.06 1.06 0.42
C VAL A 140 -8.12 1.52 -0.58
N ALA A 141 -9.23 0.78 -0.74
CA ALA A 141 -10.34 1.22 -1.59
C ALA A 141 -11.04 2.46 -1.03
N ASP A 142 -11.13 2.63 0.30
CA ASP A 142 -11.64 3.86 0.92
C ASP A 142 -10.73 5.05 0.65
N CYS A 143 -9.42 4.86 0.74
CA CYS A 143 -8.43 5.87 0.37
C CYS A 143 -8.60 6.27 -1.11
N ALA A 144 -8.73 5.28 -2.02
CA ALA A 144 -8.97 5.55 -3.43
C ALA A 144 -10.28 6.31 -3.67
N LEU A 145 -11.36 5.93 -2.98
CA LEU A 145 -12.66 6.59 -3.05
C LEU A 145 -12.56 8.07 -2.66
N TRP A 146 -11.82 8.37 -1.59
CA TRP A 146 -11.57 9.74 -1.16
C TRP A 146 -10.81 10.54 -2.24
N HIS A 147 -9.74 9.99 -2.82
CA HIS A 147 -8.99 10.65 -3.90
C HIS A 147 -9.86 10.92 -5.14
N ILE A 148 -10.72 9.97 -5.50
CA ILE A 148 -11.66 10.14 -6.64
C ILE A 148 -12.68 11.24 -6.34
N LEU A 149 -13.29 11.21 -5.15
CA LEU A 149 -14.22 12.27 -4.71
C LEU A 149 -13.55 13.63 -4.69
N ASP A 150 -12.33 13.72 -4.17
CA ASP A 150 -11.58 14.97 -4.17
C ASP A 150 -11.24 15.43 -5.61
N GLY A 151 -10.95 14.50 -6.50
CA GLY A 151 -10.78 14.77 -7.94
C GLY A 151 -11.99 15.43 -8.58
N PHE A 152 -13.19 14.92 -8.31
CA PHE A 152 -14.43 15.48 -8.83
C PHE A 152 -14.89 16.75 -8.11
N ARG A 153 -14.74 16.81 -6.78
CA ARG A 153 -15.39 17.81 -5.92
C ARG A 153 -14.42 18.81 -5.27
N LYS A 154 -13.10 18.55 -5.29
CA LYS A 154 -12.06 19.42 -4.71
C LYS A 154 -12.28 19.76 -3.23
N PHE A 155 -12.79 18.80 -2.46
CA PHE A 155 -13.13 19.04 -1.05
C PHE A 155 -11.93 19.47 -0.21
N SER A 156 -10.76 18.87 -0.43
CA SER A 156 -9.54 19.21 0.32
C SER A 156 -9.11 20.67 0.09
N TYR A 157 -9.17 21.11 -1.18
CA TYR A 157 -8.86 22.49 -1.52
C TYR A 157 -9.90 23.47 -0.95
N CYS A 158 -11.19 23.15 -1.07
CA CYS A 158 -12.26 23.94 -0.48
C CYS A 158 -12.15 24.02 1.05
N GLN A 159 -11.80 22.90 1.70
CA GLN A 159 -11.56 22.86 3.15
C GLN A 159 -10.41 23.79 3.57
N LYS A 160 -9.29 23.76 2.84
CA LYS A 160 -8.16 24.67 3.06
C LYS A 160 -8.65 26.13 3.03
N LEU A 161 -9.32 26.54 1.95
CA LEU A 161 -9.81 27.91 1.80
C LEU A 161 -10.84 28.29 2.88
N THR A 162 -11.70 27.38 3.28
CA THR A 162 -12.69 27.61 4.34
C THR A 162 -12.00 27.88 5.69
N ARG A 163 -10.97 27.12 6.03
CA ARG A 163 -10.18 27.35 7.24
C ARG A 163 -9.41 28.68 7.19
N GLU A 164 -8.85 29.03 6.03
CA GLU A 164 -8.11 30.29 5.84
C GLU A 164 -9.02 31.51 5.93
N THR A 165 -10.22 31.46 5.39
CA THR A 165 -11.10 32.63 5.32
C THR A 165 -12.07 32.76 6.50
N GLY A 166 -12.39 31.66 7.17
CA GLY A 166 -13.39 31.62 8.23
C GLY A 166 -14.80 32.04 7.81
N ASN A 167 -15.07 32.13 6.48
CA ASN A 167 -16.33 32.61 5.92
C ASN A 167 -16.70 31.84 4.65
N THR A 168 -17.89 31.26 4.61
CA THR A 168 -18.34 30.40 3.51
C THR A 168 -18.44 31.11 2.17
N LEU A 169 -18.90 32.35 2.15
CA LEU A 169 -19.03 33.15 0.91
C LEU A 169 -17.66 33.60 0.41
N SER A 170 -16.80 34.04 1.31
CA SER A 170 -15.41 34.41 0.99
C SER A 170 -14.61 33.21 0.46
N ALA A 171 -14.78 32.02 1.06
CA ALA A 171 -14.14 30.79 0.60
C ALA A 171 -14.58 30.44 -0.83
N ARG A 172 -15.87 30.51 -1.13
CA ARG A 172 -16.41 30.26 -2.50
C ARG A 172 -15.89 31.28 -3.51
N ALA A 173 -15.89 32.56 -3.17
CA ALA A 173 -15.36 33.61 -4.03
C ALA A 173 -13.88 33.43 -4.31
N LYS A 174 -13.08 33.14 -3.27
CA LYS A 174 -11.64 32.84 -3.39
C LYS A 174 -11.38 31.59 -4.24
N ALA A 175 -12.17 30.52 -4.05
CA ALA A 175 -12.04 29.30 -4.83
C ALA A 175 -12.33 29.55 -6.32
N ALA A 176 -13.35 30.35 -6.64
CA ALA A 176 -13.72 30.73 -8.00
C ALA A 176 -12.83 31.83 -8.62
N GLU A 177 -11.86 32.36 -7.88
CA GLU A 177 -11.02 33.49 -8.29
C GLU A 177 -11.86 34.73 -8.67
N LYS A 178 -12.96 34.97 -7.93
CA LYS A 178 -13.90 36.09 -8.13
C LYS A 178 -13.93 36.99 -6.91
N SER A 179 -14.23 38.27 -7.13
CA SER A 179 -14.38 39.28 -6.05
C SER A 179 -15.75 39.27 -5.39
N ARG A 180 -16.72 38.57 -5.95
CA ARG A 180 -18.12 38.54 -5.50
C ARG A 180 -18.60 37.10 -5.33
N PHE A 181 -19.90 36.96 -5.00
CA PHE A 181 -20.56 35.66 -4.82
C PHE A 181 -20.29 34.67 -5.96
N ALA A 182 -19.97 33.44 -5.58
CA ALA A 182 -19.85 32.27 -6.47
C ALA A 182 -20.69 31.11 -5.92
N PHE A 183 -21.39 30.40 -6.80
CA PHE A 183 -22.19 29.22 -6.44
C PHE A 183 -21.34 28.13 -5.81
N GLY A 184 -20.07 27.99 -6.23
CA GLY A 184 -19.10 27.04 -5.68
C GLY A 184 -18.78 25.85 -6.59
N HIS A 185 -19.29 25.83 -7.82
CA HIS A 185 -18.91 24.82 -8.81
C HIS A 185 -17.66 25.19 -9.60
N GLU A 186 -17.33 26.48 -9.63
CA GLU A 186 -16.14 27.01 -10.30
C GLU A 186 -14.96 27.07 -9.31
N LEU A 187 -13.80 26.64 -9.75
CA LEU A 187 -12.55 26.72 -9.01
C LEU A 187 -11.46 27.28 -9.94
N GLY A 188 -11.54 28.57 -10.24
CA GLY A 188 -10.75 29.20 -11.28
C GLY A 188 -11.07 28.60 -12.66
N SER A 189 -10.09 27.99 -13.30
CA SER A 189 -10.21 27.36 -14.64
C SER A 189 -10.84 25.96 -14.64
N VAL A 190 -11.12 25.36 -13.48
CA VAL A 190 -11.71 24.01 -13.37
C VAL A 190 -13.10 24.06 -12.75
N HIS A 191 -13.90 23.03 -13.02
CA HIS A 191 -15.24 22.88 -12.44
C HIS A 191 -15.33 21.62 -11.58
N THR A 192 -16.13 21.69 -10.50
CA THR A 192 -16.54 20.51 -9.75
C THR A 192 -17.67 19.82 -10.48
N GLU A 193 -17.66 18.49 -10.46
CA GLU A 193 -18.65 17.66 -11.15
C GLU A 193 -19.15 16.55 -10.22
N SER A 194 -20.31 15.97 -10.55
CA SER A 194 -20.78 14.74 -9.93
C SER A 194 -20.06 13.54 -10.55
N PRO A 195 -19.65 12.54 -9.76
CA PRO A 195 -19.12 11.27 -10.29
C PRO A 195 -20.20 10.39 -10.93
N ARG A 196 -21.49 10.62 -10.65
CA ARG A 196 -22.60 9.82 -11.16
C ARG A 196 -22.59 9.73 -12.69
N GLY A 197 -22.69 8.50 -13.21
CA GLY A 197 -22.68 8.23 -14.65
C GLY A 197 -21.33 8.45 -15.34
N LYS A 198 -20.28 8.75 -14.58
CA LYS A 198 -18.92 8.88 -15.10
C LYS A 198 -18.25 7.51 -15.16
N LYS A 199 -17.39 7.29 -16.18
CA LYS A 199 -16.68 6.05 -16.39
C LYS A 199 -15.36 6.05 -15.63
N CYS A 200 -15.11 4.97 -14.86
CA CYS A 200 -13.84 4.73 -14.17
C CYS A 200 -13.15 3.49 -14.74
N LEU A 201 -11.89 3.61 -15.14
CA LEU A 201 -11.04 2.47 -15.48
C LEU A 201 -10.15 2.11 -14.30
N ILE A 202 -10.27 0.87 -13.81
CA ILE A 202 -9.43 0.32 -12.75
C ILE A 202 -8.35 -0.56 -13.40
N LEU A 203 -7.10 -0.14 -13.33
CA LEU A 203 -5.95 -0.91 -13.78
C LEU A 203 -5.49 -1.81 -12.63
N GLY A 204 -5.88 -3.09 -12.70
CA GLY A 204 -5.65 -4.09 -11.66
C GLY A 204 -6.92 -4.43 -10.86
N LEU A 205 -7.64 -5.49 -11.25
CA LEU A 205 -8.81 -5.98 -10.52
C LEU A 205 -8.42 -7.10 -9.54
N GLY A 206 -7.58 -6.78 -8.57
CA GLY A 206 -7.30 -7.60 -7.38
C GLY A 206 -8.27 -7.27 -6.25
N ASN A 207 -7.94 -7.64 -5.00
CA ASN A 207 -8.80 -7.36 -3.83
C ASN A 207 -9.14 -5.87 -3.71
N ILE A 208 -8.14 -4.99 -3.78
CA ILE A 208 -8.33 -3.53 -3.76
C ILE A 208 -9.26 -3.08 -4.91
N GLY A 209 -8.94 -3.52 -6.13
CA GLY A 209 -9.70 -3.12 -7.31
C GLY A 209 -11.18 -3.56 -7.27
N LYS A 210 -11.46 -4.75 -6.75
CA LYS A 210 -12.83 -5.27 -6.58
C LYS A 210 -13.62 -4.46 -5.54
N GLN A 211 -13.03 -4.22 -4.37
CA GLN A 211 -13.64 -3.39 -3.33
C GLN A 211 -13.91 -1.97 -3.82
N LEU A 212 -12.95 -1.38 -4.52
CA LEU A 212 -13.11 -0.06 -5.11
C LEU A 212 -14.23 -0.04 -6.17
N ALA A 213 -14.27 -1.02 -7.06
CA ALA A 213 -15.30 -1.12 -8.10
C ALA A 213 -16.70 -1.13 -7.50
N GLN A 214 -16.93 -1.94 -6.45
CA GLN A 214 -18.20 -1.99 -5.74
C GLN A 214 -18.55 -0.63 -5.10
N LYS A 215 -17.60 -0.02 -4.38
CA LYS A 215 -17.82 1.29 -3.74
C LYS A 215 -18.14 2.38 -4.75
N LEU A 216 -17.47 2.42 -5.88
CA LEU A 216 -17.71 3.40 -6.95
C LEU A 216 -19.04 3.17 -7.64
N GLN A 217 -19.39 1.93 -7.95
CA GLN A 217 -20.64 1.59 -8.59
C GLN A 217 -21.84 1.89 -7.69
N TYR A 218 -21.86 1.32 -6.49
CA TYR A 218 -23.03 1.39 -5.60
C TYR A 218 -23.07 2.69 -4.79
N GLY A 219 -21.92 3.23 -4.38
CA GLY A 219 -21.86 4.47 -3.60
C GLY A 219 -21.92 5.75 -4.43
N LEU A 220 -21.29 5.77 -5.61
CA LEU A 220 -21.17 6.97 -6.45
C LEU A 220 -21.93 6.88 -7.76
N GLY A 221 -22.49 5.70 -8.11
CA GLY A 221 -23.19 5.51 -9.38
C GLY A 221 -22.30 5.64 -10.61
N MET A 222 -21.03 5.25 -10.51
CA MET A 222 -20.08 5.25 -11.62
C MET A 222 -20.22 3.98 -12.48
N GLU A 223 -19.89 4.10 -13.76
CA GLU A 223 -19.73 2.96 -14.67
C GLU A 223 -18.31 2.41 -14.55
N ILE A 224 -18.19 1.11 -14.25
CA ILE A 224 -16.90 0.48 -13.97
C ILE A 224 -16.37 -0.26 -15.18
N HIS A 225 -15.14 0.07 -15.52
CA HIS A 225 -14.31 -0.64 -16.48
C HIS A 225 -13.05 -1.10 -15.77
N TYR A 226 -12.48 -2.22 -16.18
CA TYR A 226 -11.28 -2.73 -15.55
C TYR A 226 -10.32 -3.37 -16.55
N SER A 227 -9.04 -3.44 -16.16
CA SER A 227 -8.02 -4.19 -16.87
C SER A 227 -7.30 -5.13 -15.91
N LYS A 228 -7.06 -6.35 -16.38
CA LYS A 228 -6.40 -7.45 -15.69
C LYS A 228 -5.70 -8.30 -16.73
N ARG A 229 -4.82 -9.26 -16.34
CA ARG A 229 -4.15 -10.17 -17.29
C ARG A 229 -5.13 -11.00 -18.13
N SER A 230 -6.28 -11.33 -17.55
CA SER A 230 -7.39 -12.03 -18.21
C SER A 230 -8.70 -11.53 -17.65
N GLU A 231 -9.78 -11.71 -18.39
CA GLU A 231 -11.13 -11.41 -17.94
C GLU A 231 -11.47 -12.16 -16.64
N ASP A 232 -12.16 -11.52 -15.74
CA ASP A 232 -12.57 -12.11 -14.46
C ASP A 232 -14.00 -12.65 -14.56
N PHE A 233 -14.13 -13.94 -14.82
CA PHE A 233 -15.41 -14.62 -14.96
C PHE A 233 -16.18 -14.80 -13.64
N THR A 234 -15.62 -14.37 -12.52
CA THR A 234 -16.34 -14.36 -11.23
C THR A 234 -17.21 -13.12 -11.04
N ILE A 235 -17.13 -12.15 -11.95
CA ILE A 235 -17.97 -10.94 -11.95
C ILE A 235 -19.40 -11.33 -12.27
N THR A 236 -20.34 -10.94 -11.41
CA THR A 236 -21.75 -11.26 -11.57
C THR A 236 -22.44 -10.30 -12.56
N GLN A 237 -23.61 -10.71 -13.09
CA GLN A 237 -24.41 -9.84 -13.96
C GLN A 237 -24.85 -8.52 -13.29
N ASN A 238 -24.95 -8.50 -11.97
CA ASN A 238 -25.31 -7.29 -11.22
C ASN A 238 -24.17 -6.26 -11.18
N GLU A 239 -22.92 -6.69 -11.27
CA GLU A 239 -21.76 -5.80 -11.22
C GLU A 239 -21.55 -5.05 -12.53
N ARG A 240 -21.90 -5.64 -13.69
CA ARG A 240 -21.84 -5.00 -15.03
C ARG A 240 -20.49 -4.34 -15.35
N TRP A 241 -19.39 -4.86 -14.80
CA TRP A 241 -18.06 -4.30 -15.04
C TRP A 241 -17.53 -4.76 -16.40
N VAL A 242 -16.94 -3.83 -17.14
CA VAL A 242 -16.50 -4.07 -18.52
C VAL A 242 -14.98 -4.31 -18.53
N PHE A 243 -14.60 -5.48 -19.02
CA PHE A 243 -13.19 -5.85 -19.20
C PHE A 243 -12.55 -5.14 -20.39
N HIS A 244 -11.30 -4.74 -20.25
CA HIS A 244 -10.42 -4.30 -21.32
C HIS A 244 -9.06 -4.95 -21.19
N SER A 245 -8.55 -5.54 -22.27
CA SER A 245 -7.16 -5.98 -22.33
C SER A 245 -6.22 -4.78 -22.21
N LEU A 246 -5.11 -4.96 -21.45
CA LEU A 246 -4.08 -3.93 -21.30
C LEU A 246 -3.03 -4.07 -22.42
N ASP A 247 -3.48 -3.93 -23.65
CA ASP A 247 -2.65 -3.95 -24.86
C ASP A 247 -2.87 -2.67 -25.68
N GLU A 248 -2.34 -2.62 -26.90
CA GLU A 248 -2.46 -1.44 -27.77
C GLU A 248 -3.92 -1.02 -28.05
N THR A 249 -4.89 -1.93 -27.95
CA THR A 249 -6.30 -1.64 -28.21
C THR A 249 -6.94 -0.73 -27.17
N ILE A 250 -6.39 -0.70 -25.95
CA ILE A 250 -6.94 0.16 -24.89
C ILE A 250 -6.78 1.64 -25.22
N TYR A 251 -5.71 2.02 -25.95
CA TYR A 251 -5.45 3.42 -26.27
C TYR A 251 -6.61 4.08 -27.04
N ALA A 252 -7.28 3.32 -27.92
CA ALA A 252 -8.46 3.83 -28.64
C ALA A 252 -9.68 4.08 -27.73
N LYS A 253 -9.63 3.64 -26.47
CA LYS A 253 -10.73 3.73 -25.50
C LYS A 253 -10.43 4.67 -24.33
N LEU A 254 -9.17 5.08 -24.11
CA LEU A 254 -8.77 5.85 -22.94
C LEU A 254 -9.49 7.21 -22.84
N TYR A 255 -9.83 7.84 -23.95
CA TYR A 255 -10.52 9.14 -24.00
C TYR A 255 -11.89 9.14 -23.31
N GLN A 256 -12.56 7.99 -23.21
CA GLN A 256 -13.89 7.88 -22.60
C GLN A 256 -13.88 7.87 -21.07
N PHE A 257 -12.73 7.60 -20.43
CA PHE A 257 -12.66 7.48 -18.99
C PHE A 257 -12.44 8.84 -18.33
N HIS A 258 -13.26 9.12 -17.32
CA HIS A 258 -13.18 10.33 -16.51
C HIS A 258 -12.23 10.16 -15.33
N ALA A 259 -12.14 8.93 -14.82
CA ALA A 259 -11.19 8.54 -13.80
C ALA A 259 -10.42 7.28 -14.22
N ILE A 260 -9.13 7.22 -13.90
CA ILE A 260 -8.29 6.05 -14.05
C ILE A 260 -7.59 5.81 -12.71
N VAL A 261 -7.72 4.61 -12.18
CA VAL A 261 -7.12 4.21 -10.90
C VAL A 261 -6.16 3.07 -11.12
N THR A 262 -4.94 3.17 -10.60
CA THR A 262 -3.98 2.07 -10.63
C THR A 262 -3.93 1.38 -9.27
N THR A 263 -4.14 0.07 -9.27
CA THR A 263 -3.98 -0.85 -8.13
C THR A 263 -3.08 -2.03 -8.49
N LEU A 264 -2.27 -1.87 -9.54
CA LEU A 264 -1.31 -2.85 -10.03
C LEU A 264 -0.11 -2.99 -9.09
N PRO A 265 0.52 -4.17 -9.03
CA PRO A 265 1.82 -4.32 -8.38
C PRO A 265 2.91 -3.58 -9.18
N GLY A 266 3.97 -3.14 -8.51
CA GLY A 266 5.18 -2.62 -9.15
C GLY A 266 6.03 -3.78 -9.68
N THR A 267 6.10 -3.88 -11.00
CA THR A 267 6.91 -4.88 -11.72
C THR A 267 7.58 -4.19 -12.92
N PRO A 268 8.62 -4.80 -13.53
CA PRO A 268 9.20 -4.23 -14.75
C PRO A 268 8.17 -3.98 -15.87
N GLN A 269 7.08 -4.77 -15.92
CA GLN A 269 6.03 -4.61 -16.94
C GLN A 269 5.05 -3.48 -16.63
N THR A 270 4.98 -3.02 -15.38
CA THR A 270 4.09 -1.94 -14.96
C THR A 270 4.83 -0.63 -14.68
N GLU A 271 6.16 -0.67 -14.71
CA GLU A 271 6.98 0.52 -14.56
C GLU A 271 6.71 1.51 -15.70
N HIS A 272 6.47 2.77 -15.33
CA HIS A 272 6.12 3.85 -16.26
C HIS A 272 4.98 3.51 -17.23
N LEU A 273 4.03 2.68 -16.80
CA LEU A 273 2.83 2.37 -17.58
C LEU A 273 2.06 3.65 -17.95
N ILE A 274 1.92 4.56 -16.99
CA ILE A 274 1.28 5.86 -17.20
C ILE A 274 2.33 6.88 -17.62
N ASN A 275 2.61 6.93 -18.92
CA ASN A 275 3.60 7.79 -19.58
C ASN A 275 2.96 8.77 -20.58
N ASP A 276 3.78 9.54 -21.31
CA ASP A 276 3.30 10.50 -22.32
C ASP A 276 2.40 9.83 -23.39
N LYS A 277 2.72 8.60 -23.84
CA LYS A 277 1.91 7.87 -24.82
C LYS A 277 0.53 7.55 -24.24
N PHE A 278 0.47 7.01 -23.03
CA PHE A 278 -0.79 6.69 -22.35
C PHE A 278 -1.64 7.95 -22.17
N LEU A 279 -1.05 8.99 -21.57
CA LEU A 279 -1.76 10.23 -21.26
C LEU A 279 -2.28 10.96 -22.51
N LYS A 280 -1.58 10.88 -23.63
CA LYS A 280 -2.00 11.50 -24.91
C LYS A 280 -3.37 11.00 -25.38
N HIS A 281 -3.75 9.78 -25.06
CA HIS A 281 -5.02 9.17 -25.45
C HIS A 281 -6.12 9.33 -24.41
N CYS A 282 -5.80 9.87 -23.22
CA CYS A 282 -6.78 10.07 -22.16
C CYS A 282 -7.65 11.31 -22.38
N ASN A 283 -8.77 11.35 -21.65
CA ASN A 283 -9.64 12.52 -21.55
C ASN A 283 -8.84 13.74 -21.05
N SER A 284 -9.13 14.91 -21.58
CA SER A 284 -8.48 16.17 -21.20
C SER A 284 -8.82 16.66 -19.79
N ASN A 285 -9.77 16.04 -19.11
CA ASN A 285 -10.16 16.31 -17.71
C ASN A 285 -9.97 15.08 -16.83
N LEU A 286 -8.91 14.32 -17.08
CA LEU A 286 -8.64 13.07 -16.39
C LEU A 286 -8.43 13.27 -14.88
N ILE A 287 -9.11 12.44 -14.08
CA ILE A 287 -8.76 12.19 -12.68
C ILE A 287 -7.91 10.92 -12.65
N LEU A 288 -6.64 11.06 -12.30
CA LEU A 288 -5.70 9.94 -12.18
C LEU A 288 -5.46 9.64 -10.71
N VAL A 289 -5.61 8.38 -10.29
CA VAL A 289 -5.37 7.97 -8.90
C VAL A 289 -4.39 6.79 -8.87
N ASN A 290 -3.33 6.90 -8.07
CA ASN A 290 -2.34 5.84 -7.93
C ASN A 290 -2.28 5.32 -6.49
N LEU A 291 -2.75 4.09 -6.29
CA LEU A 291 -2.69 3.30 -5.05
C LEU A 291 -1.88 2.01 -5.22
N GLY A 292 -1.25 1.83 -6.36
CA GLY A 292 -0.44 0.65 -6.65
C GLY A 292 1.00 0.79 -6.13
N ARG A 293 1.85 1.37 -6.96
CA ARG A 293 3.25 1.71 -6.64
C ARG A 293 3.63 2.99 -7.38
N GLY A 294 4.50 3.80 -6.79
CA GLY A 294 4.94 5.07 -7.37
C GLY A 294 5.54 4.92 -8.76
N ALA A 295 6.33 3.86 -8.99
CA ALA A 295 6.99 3.56 -10.26
C ALA A 295 6.03 3.30 -11.45
N ILE A 296 4.73 3.10 -11.21
CA ILE A 296 3.73 2.96 -12.28
C ILE A 296 3.58 4.27 -13.08
N LEU A 297 3.78 5.40 -12.42
CA LEU A 297 3.71 6.72 -13.06
C LEU A 297 5.08 7.16 -13.58
N ASP A 298 5.17 7.54 -14.84
CA ASP A 298 6.26 8.40 -15.30
C ASP A 298 6.04 9.81 -14.73
N LEU A 299 6.80 10.15 -13.70
CA LEU A 299 6.65 11.38 -12.95
C LEU A 299 6.82 12.63 -13.82
N ARG A 300 7.69 12.55 -14.85
CA ARG A 300 7.90 13.65 -15.80
C ARG A 300 6.68 13.86 -16.69
N ALA A 301 6.12 12.77 -17.22
CA ALA A 301 4.92 12.82 -18.05
C ALA A 301 3.71 13.35 -17.26
N VAL A 302 3.50 12.83 -16.04
CA VAL A 302 2.40 13.25 -15.16
C VAL A 302 2.53 14.72 -14.75
N SER A 303 3.72 15.18 -14.33
CA SER A 303 3.94 16.58 -13.96
C SER A 303 3.72 17.54 -15.15
N LYS A 304 4.10 17.12 -16.36
CA LYS A 304 3.84 17.87 -17.60
C LYS A 304 2.34 17.94 -17.91
N ALA A 305 1.62 16.84 -17.75
CA ALA A 305 0.18 16.76 -18.00
C ALA A 305 -0.62 17.59 -16.97
N LEU A 306 -0.22 17.61 -15.71
CA LEU A 306 -0.79 18.49 -14.68
C LEU A 306 -0.61 19.97 -15.04
N ARG A 307 0.60 20.38 -15.41
CA ARG A 307 0.87 21.78 -15.81
C ARG A 307 0.07 22.22 -17.05
N LYS A 308 -0.21 21.30 -17.97
CA LYS A 308 -1.00 21.57 -19.16
C LYS A 308 -2.51 21.50 -18.93
N GLY A 309 -2.95 21.16 -17.72
CA GLY A 309 -4.37 20.95 -17.42
C GLY A 309 -4.99 19.71 -18.07
N GLN A 310 -4.18 18.81 -18.63
CA GLN A 310 -4.65 17.54 -19.18
C GLN A 310 -5.08 16.57 -18.07
N ILE A 311 -4.37 16.55 -16.95
CA ILE A 311 -4.83 15.91 -15.73
C ILE A 311 -5.51 16.96 -14.87
N LYS A 312 -6.82 16.80 -14.64
CA LYS A 312 -7.63 17.65 -13.77
C LYS A 312 -7.31 17.41 -12.30
N HIS A 313 -6.93 16.19 -11.94
CA HIS A 313 -6.55 15.81 -10.58
C HIS A 313 -5.67 14.58 -10.56
N LEU A 314 -4.65 14.63 -9.70
CA LEU A 314 -3.85 13.47 -9.32
C LEU A 314 -4.10 13.14 -7.85
N GLY A 315 -4.65 11.95 -7.59
CA GLY A 315 -4.68 11.33 -6.27
C GLY A 315 -3.51 10.37 -6.12
N ALA A 316 -2.74 10.44 -5.04
CA ALA A 316 -1.62 9.53 -4.84
C ALA A 316 -1.41 9.22 -3.36
N ASP A 317 -1.36 7.93 -3.04
CA ASP A 317 -0.94 7.42 -1.73
C ASP A 317 0.46 6.81 -1.78
N VAL A 318 1.02 6.65 -2.99
CA VAL A 318 2.33 6.03 -3.23
C VAL A 318 3.17 6.89 -4.18
N PHE A 319 4.50 6.92 -3.97
CA PHE A 319 5.40 7.82 -4.68
C PHE A 319 6.63 7.08 -5.23
N TYR A 320 7.26 7.62 -6.27
CA TYR A 320 8.39 6.99 -6.95
C TYR A 320 9.62 6.82 -6.04
N ASN A 321 9.95 7.85 -5.27
CA ASN A 321 11.16 7.90 -4.45
C ASN A 321 10.86 7.86 -2.94
N GLU A 322 9.86 7.07 -2.51
CA GLU A 322 9.56 6.97 -1.09
C GLU A 322 10.82 6.68 -0.25
N PRO A 323 10.97 7.34 0.89
CA PRO A 323 9.99 8.18 1.59
C PRO A 323 9.87 9.63 1.08
N GLN A 324 10.59 10.01 0.06
CA GLN A 324 10.58 11.38 -0.47
C GLN A 324 9.40 11.57 -1.45
N ILE A 325 8.69 12.70 -1.33
CA ILE A 325 7.65 13.09 -2.28
C ILE A 325 8.20 14.20 -3.16
N ASP A 326 8.12 14.03 -4.49
CA ASP A 326 8.62 15.00 -5.46
C ASP A 326 7.96 16.37 -5.27
N GLU A 327 8.77 17.42 -5.19
CA GLU A 327 8.32 18.79 -4.99
C GLU A 327 7.35 19.27 -6.08
N LYS A 328 7.55 18.80 -7.32
CA LYS A 328 6.65 19.13 -8.44
C LYS A 328 5.24 18.62 -8.20
N ILE A 329 5.07 17.48 -7.53
CA ILE A 329 3.75 16.97 -7.17
C ILE A 329 3.17 17.78 -6.00
N ARG A 330 3.97 18.05 -4.97
CA ARG A 330 3.53 18.82 -3.79
C ARG A 330 3.09 20.25 -4.12
N SER A 331 3.64 20.86 -5.16
CA SER A 331 3.32 22.24 -5.56
C SER A 331 1.95 22.40 -6.22
N PHE A 332 1.29 21.31 -6.63
CA PHE A 332 -0.03 21.34 -7.30
C PHE A 332 -1.19 21.16 -6.31
N ASP A 333 -1.22 21.86 -5.18
CA ASP A 333 -2.18 21.65 -4.09
C ASP A 333 -3.67 21.69 -4.49
N LYS A 334 -4.03 22.51 -5.49
CA LYS A 334 -5.39 22.58 -6.08
C LYS A 334 -5.73 21.36 -6.95
N PHE A 335 -4.72 20.72 -7.53
CA PHE A 335 -4.87 19.66 -8.54
C PHE A 335 -4.38 18.30 -8.03
N THR A 336 -4.01 18.20 -6.77
CA THR A 336 -3.55 16.96 -6.17
C THR A 336 -4.20 16.70 -4.81
N SER A 337 -4.46 15.43 -4.53
CA SER A 337 -4.66 14.91 -3.17
C SER A 337 -3.58 13.87 -2.91
N ILE A 338 -2.80 14.07 -1.87
CA ILE A 338 -1.67 13.20 -1.54
C ILE A 338 -1.77 12.73 -0.10
N THR A 339 -1.49 11.45 0.12
CA THR A 339 -1.44 10.81 1.44
C THR A 339 -0.12 10.06 1.61
N PRO A 340 0.41 9.94 2.83
CA PRO A 340 1.76 9.42 3.05
C PRO A 340 1.79 7.89 3.15
N HIS A 341 1.26 7.19 2.13
CA HIS A 341 1.16 5.74 2.04
C HIS A 341 0.42 5.12 3.25
N VAL A 342 -0.76 5.66 3.51
CA VAL A 342 -1.62 5.28 4.65
C VAL A 342 -2.93 4.59 4.23
N GLY A 343 -3.06 4.22 2.95
CA GLY A 343 -4.30 3.61 2.46
C GLY A 343 -4.77 2.39 3.27
N SER A 344 -3.85 1.61 3.83
CA SER A 344 -4.15 0.49 4.71
C SER A 344 -3.85 0.74 6.19
N ALA A 345 -3.48 1.95 6.58
CA ALA A 345 -3.02 2.26 7.93
C ALA A 345 -4.20 2.49 8.89
N THR A 346 -4.99 1.45 9.13
CA THR A 346 -6.04 1.43 10.14
C THR A 346 -5.61 0.62 11.36
N LYS A 347 -6.24 0.89 12.50
CA LYS A 347 -6.01 0.14 13.73
C LYS A 347 -6.25 -1.35 13.53
N ASP A 348 -7.34 -1.70 12.85
CA ASP A 348 -7.73 -3.08 12.64
C ASP A 348 -6.71 -3.84 11.79
N VAL A 349 -6.20 -3.25 10.71
CA VAL A 349 -5.13 -3.83 9.88
C VAL A 349 -3.84 -3.97 10.68
N PHE A 350 -3.49 -2.96 11.49
CA PHE A 350 -2.30 -3.03 12.35
C PHE A 350 -2.39 -4.21 13.34
N GLU A 351 -3.49 -4.30 14.09
CA GLU A 351 -3.69 -5.36 15.09
C GLU A 351 -3.68 -6.75 14.44
N GLN A 352 -4.41 -6.92 13.35
CA GLN A 352 -4.49 -8.19 12.65
C GLN A 352 -3.16 -8.61 12.02
N SER A 353 -2.46 -7.70 11.35
CA SER A 353 -1.18 -8.02 10.72
C SER A 353 -0.11 -8.39 11.75
N CYS A 354 -0.10 -7.73 12.91
CA CYS A 354 0.77 -8.07 14.04
C CYS A 354 0.46 -9.47 14.57
N GLU A 355 -0.81 -9.74 14.84
CA GLU A 355 -1.25 -11.03 15.38
C GLU A 355 -0.89 -12.20 14.46
N LEU A 356 -1.19 -12.07 13.16
CA LEU A 356 -0.87 -13.10 12.17
C LEU A 356 0.63 -13.31 12.01
N ALA A 357 1.44 -12.24 12.07
CA ALA A 357 2.89 -12.37 11.98
C ALA A 357 3.47 -13.12 13.17
N LEU A 358 2.97 -12.84 14.39
CA LEU A 358 3.42 -13.52 15.61
C LEU A 358 2.99 -14.98 15.64
N GLN A 359 1.76 -15.28 15.22
CA GLN A 359 1.28 -16.65 15.05
C GLN A 359 2.13 -17.44 14.07
N ARG A 360 2.51 -16.82 12.94
CA ARG A 360 3.37 -17.46 11.94
C ARG A 360 4.76 -17.75 12.51
N ILE A 361 5.36 -16.83 13.26
CA ILE A 361 6.63 -17.07 13.94
C ILE A 361 6.51 -18.27 14.89
N LEU A 362 5.44 -18.32 15.69
CA LEU A 362 5.20 -19.42 16.62
C LEU A 362 5.08 -20.76 15.91
N GLN A 363 4.34 -20.83 14.81
CA GLN A 363 4.16 -22.04 13.98
C GLN A 363 5.49 -22.53 13.39
N VAL A 364 6.22 -21.64 12.72
CA VAL A 364 7.52 -21.97 12.11
C VAL A 364 8.50 -22.50 13.17
N MET A 365 8.55 -21.84 14.32
CA MET A 365 9.47 -22.23 15.41
C MET A 365 9.02 -23.47 16.16
N SER A 366 7.74 -23.87 16.06
CA SER A 366 7.23 -25.15 16.60
C SER A 366 7.40 -26.32 15.65
N GLY A 367 7.82 -26.07 14.39
CA GLY A 367 7.89 -27.10 13.36
C GLY A 367 6.53 -27.51 12.81
N GLU A 368 5.50 -26.76 13.11
CA GLU A 368 4.15 -26.98 12.57
C GLU A 368 4.11 -26.56 11.11
N CYS A 369 3.68 -27.45 10.23
CA CYS A 369 3.48 -27.13 8.80
C CYS A 369 2.27 -26.20 8.71
N ALA A 370 2.49 -24.94 8.36
CA ALA A 370 1.42 -23.96 8.30
C ALA A 370 0.52 -24.23 7.10
N SER A 371 -0.68 -24.70 7.35
CA SER A 371 -1.77 -24.78 6.36
C SER A 371 -2.50 -23.44 6.16
N ASP A 372 -2.08 -22.39 6.87
CA ASP A 372 -2.77 -21.11 6.87
C ASP A 372 -2.26 -20.21 5.76
N GLU A 373 -3.12 -19.94 4.76
CA GLU A 373 -2.80 -19.12 3.59
C GLU A 373 -2.72 -17.60 3.87
N LYS A 374 -3.11 -17.15 5.07
CA LYS A 374 -3.18 -15.70 5.41
C LYS A 374 -1.80 -15.04 5.52
N VAL A 375 -0.77 -15.83 5.84
CA VAL A 375 0.62 -15.37 5.79
C VAL A 375 1.37 -16.28 4.83
N ALA A 376 1.50 -15.84 3.59
CA ALA A 376 2.11 -16.66 2.57
C ALA A 376 3.63 -16.69 2.69
N ARG A 377 4.19 -17.87 2.47
CA ARG A 377 5.61 -18.06 2.28
C ARG A 377 6.03 -17.52 0.91
N ILE A 378 7.02 -16.65 0.89
CA ILE A 378 7.61 -16.04 -0.31
C ILE A 378 8.87 -16.80 -0.74
N VAL A 379 9.63 -17.24 0.24
CA VAL A 379 10.89 -18.00 0.06
C VAL A 379 10.93 -19.17 1.01
#